data_cac42933d4340efd235dd0139964eb4a
#
_entry.id   cac42933d4340efd235dd0139964eb4a
#
_cell.length_a   1.000
_cell.length_b   1.000
_cell.length_c   1.000
_cell.angle_alpha   90.00
_cell.angle_beta   90.00
_cell.angle_gamma   90.00
#
_symmetry.space_group_name_H-M   'P 1'
#
loop_
_entity.id
_entity.type
_entity.pdbx_description
1 polymer ?
#
loop_
_entity_poly.entity_id
_entity_poly.type
_entity_poly.pdbx_seq_one_letter_code
_entity_poly.pdbx_strand_id
1 'polypeptide(L)'
;SNIILLLMSISLQGDKPFENIPSIKAKALRINLNEHIYGTFAEIGAGQEVARHFFRSGGASGTIAKTMSAYDKAFSDAIYGQETNSGYVSESRLKKMLDHEVDLLVSRMDRKEHPNKMFFTYANTVATIDFAKKYKGHGWMGVKFQTNPKESFSEIHIHVRFHQFDAKAQQEALGLMGLNLI
;
A
#
# COMPACT_ATOMS: atom_id res chain seq x y z
N SER A 1 8.15 1.64 19.66
CA SER A 1 7.61 1.26 18.36
C SER A 1 7.47 -0.26 18.31
N ASN A 2 6.24 -0.73 18.24
CA ASN A 2 5.95 -2.16 18.11
C ASN A 2 5.85 -2.49 16.62
N ILE A 3 6.83 -3.25 16.13
CA ILE A 3 6.79 -3.84 14.78
C ILE A 3 6.07 -5.18 14.94
N ILE A 4 4.91 -5.33 14.32
CA ILE A 4 4.22 -6.61 14.25
C ILE A 4 4.56 -7.24 12.89
N LEU A 5 5.39 -8.28 12.92
CA LEU A 5 5.68 -9.11 11.75
C LEU A 5 4.61 -10.21 11.68
N LEU A 6 3.63 -10.07 10.79
CA LEU A 6 2.58 -11.05 10.60
C LEU A 6 2.94 -11.99 9.44
N LEU A 7 3.42 -13.19 9.75
CA LEU A 7 3.55 -14.27 8.79
C LEU A 7 2.20 -15.00 8.69
N MET A 8 1.37 -14.61 7.74
CA MET A 8 0.13 -15.34 7.44
C MET A 8 0.38 -16.41 6.37
N SER A 9 0.47 -17.66 6.80
CA SER A 9 0.23 -18.81 5.92
C SER A 9 -1.27 -19.04 5.86
N ILE A 10 -1.91 -18.64 4.76
CA ILE A 10 -3.32 -18.95 4.54
C ILE A 10 -3.39 -20.37 3.97
N SER A 11 -3.72 -21.33 4.83
CA SER A 11 -4.15 -22.66 4.42
C SER A 11 -5.66 -22.62 4.18
N LEU A 12 -6.07 -22.77 2.92
CA LEU A 12 -7.47 -22.93 2.57
C LEU A 12 -7.88 -24.36 2.85
N GLN A 13 -8.36 -24.63 4.05
CA GLN A 13 -9.08 -25.87 4.36
C GLN A 13 -10.36 -25.55 5.13
N GLY A 14 -11.48 -25.97 4.55
CA GLY A 14 -12.75 -26.18 5.23
C GLY A 14 -13.85 -25.17 4.93
N ASP A 15 -14.84 -25.66 4.21
CA ASP A 15 -16.12 -25.04 3.90
C ASP A 15 -16.84 -24.52 5.15
N LYS A 16 -16.81 -23.17 5.32
CA LYS A 16 -17.92 -22.44 5.94
C LYS A 16 -18.23 -21.26 5.03
N PRO A 17 -19.50 -21.01 4.69
CA PRO A 17 -19.84 -19.87 3.87
C PRO A 17 -19.39 -18.59 4.60
N PHE A 18 -18.53 -17.79 3.95
CA PHE A 18 -18.18 -16.44 4.37
C PHE A 18 -19.40 -15.55 4.13
N GLU A 19 -20.44 -15.74 4.92
CA GLU A 19 -21.58 -14.85 4.94
C GLU A 19 -21.09 -13.48 5.44
N ASN A 20 -21.20 -12.46 4.56
CA ASN A 20 -20.97 -11.03 4.81
C ASN A 20 -19.56 -10.47 4.73
N ILE A 21 -18.64 -11.01 3.92
CA ILE A 21 -17.44 -10.24 3.57
C ILE A 21 -17.84 -9.13 2.57
N PRO A 22 -17.63 -7.84 2.91
CA PRO A 22 -17.92 -6.76 1.98
C PRO A 22 -17.15 -6.92 0.67
N SER A 23 -17.78 -6.62 -0.46
CA SER A 23 -17.09 -6.63 -1.74
C SER A 23 -15.92 -5.63 -1.74
N ILE A 24 -14.94 -5.84 -2.62
CA ILE A 24 -13.78 -4.94 -2.79
C ILE A 24 -14.24 -3.50 -3.00
N LYS A 25 -15.27 -3.30 -3.84
CA LYS A 25 -15.87 -1.98 -4.06
C LYS A 25 -16.47 -1.39 -2.78
N ALA A 26 -17.17 -2.20 -2.00
CA ALA A 26 -17.79 -1.74 -0.75
C ALA A 26 -16.74 -1.36 0.30
N LYS A 27 -15.64 -2.12 0.40
CA LYS A 27 -14.52 -1.79 1.30
C LYS A 27 -13.86 -0.47 0.92
N ALA A 28 -13.51 -0.29 -0.36
CA ALA A 28 -12.92 0.95 -0.85
C ALA A 28 -13.86 2.16 -0.67
N LEU A 29 -15.15 2.00 -0.97
CA LEU A 29 -16.14 3.04 -0.80
C LEU A 29 -16.30 3.46 0.68
N ARG A 30 -16.29 2.49 1.59
CA ARG A 30 -16.36 2.76 3.02
C ARG A 30 -15.22 3.66 3.50
N ILE A 31 -13.99 3.43 3.00
CA ILE A 31 -12.85 4.28 3.31
C ILE A 31 -12.99 5.64 2.65
N ASN A 32 -13.33 5.68 1.35
CA ASN A 32 -13.50 6.92 0.60
C ASN A 32 -14.50 7.89 1.23
N LEU A 33 -15.58 7.36 1.81
CA LEU A 33 -16.65 8.16 2.44
C LEU A 33 -16.37 8.49 3.92
N ASN A 34 -15.26 8.05 4.47
CA ASN A 34 -14.89 8.36 5.85
C ASN A 34 -14.23 9.74 5.93
N GLU A 35 -14.94 10.72 6.43
CA GLU A 35 -14.47 12.11 6.55
C GLU A 35 -13.27 12.29 7.50
N HIS A 36 -12.98 11.31 8.34
CA HIS A 36 -11.87 11.34 9.28
C HIS A 36 -10.57 10.73 8.74
N ILE A 37 -10.58 10.11 7.58
CA ILE A 37 -9.43 9.47 6.96
C ILE A 37 -8.91 10.32 5.82
N TYR A 38 -7.59 10.53 5.76
CA TYR A 38 -6.94 11.28 4.69
C TYR A 38 -5.55 10.74 4.44
N GLY A 39 -5.23 10.44 3.19
CA GLY A 39 -3.95 9.78 2.94
C GLY A 39 -3.47 9.79 1.51
N THR A 40 -2.30 9.16 1.34
CA THR A 40 -1.56 9.10 0.09
C THR A 40 -1.19 7.68 -0.28
N PHE A 41 -0.95 7.47 -1.57
CA PHE A 41 -0.47 6.20 -2.14
C PHE A 41 0.83 6.43 -2.91
N ALA A 42 1.79 5.54 -2.72
CA ALA A 42 3.02 5.48 -3.51
C ALA A 42 3.23 4.04 -4.00
N GLU A 43 3.14 3.82 -5.30
CA GLU A 43 3.22 2.50 -5.92
C GLU A 43 4.39 2.44 -6.90
N ILE A 44 5.37 1.57 -6.64
CA ILE A 44 6.57 1.42 -7.46
C ILE A 44 6.59 0.08 -8.18
N GLY A 45 7.01 0.13 -9.45
CA GLY A 45 7.15 -1.05 -10.29
C GLY A 45 5.81 -1.62 -10.73
N ALA A 46 5.60 -2.91 -10.58
CA ALA A 46 4.39 -3.60 -11.05
C ALA A 46 3.18 -3.48 -10.11
N GLY A 47 3.31 -2.79 -8.99
CA GLY A 47 2.25 -2.69 -7.96
C GLY A 47 1.24 -1.56 -8.15
N GLN A 48 0.84 -1.22 -9.39
CA GLN A 48 0.07 -0.02 -9.75
C GLN A 48 -1.46 -0.15 -9.59
N GLU A 49 -1.96 -1.11 -8.81
CA GLU A 49 -3.38 -1.47 -8.83
C GLU A 49 -4.16 -1.05 -7.59
N VAL A 50 -3.51 -0.70 -6.46
CA VAL A 50 -4.21 -0.48 -5.19
C VAL A 50 -5.03 0.81 -5.23
N ALA A 51 -4.44 1.93 -5.59
CA ALA A 51 -5.13 3.22 -5.68
C ALA A 51 -6.32 3.18 -6.67
N ARG A 52 -6.22 2.40 -7.75
CA ARG A 52 -7.30 2.22 -8.72
C ARG A 52 -8.59 1.70 -8.11
N HIS A 53 -8.53 0.79 -7.16
CA HIS A 53 -9.72 0.26 -6.49
C HIS A 53 -10.49 1.36 -5.78
N PHE A 54 -9.79 2.31 -5.17
CA PHE A 54 -10.40 3.46 -4.50
C PHE A 54 -11.04 4.43 -5.50
N PHE A 55 -10.34 4.77 -6.58
CA PHE A 55 -10.89 5.66 -7.61
C PHE A 55 -12.09 5.08 -8.34
N ARG A 56 -12.05 3.78 -8.67
CA ARG A 56 -13.18 3.10 -9.33
C ARG A 56 -14.41 2.96 -8.44
N SER A 57 -14.24 3.03 -7.13
CA SER A 57 -15.36 2.96 -6.18
C SER A 57 -16.12 4.27 -6.05
N GLY A 58 -15.49 5.40 -6.42
CA GLY A 58 -16.05 6.74 -6.29
C GLY A 58 -15.90 7.33 -4.89
N GLY A 59 -16.17 8.63 -4.75
CA GLY A 59 -16.17 9.32 -3.47
C GLY A 59 -14.77 9.58 -2.85
N ALA A 60 -13.68 9.41 -3.62
CA ALA A 60 -12.32 9.47 -3.10
C ALA A 60 -11.78 10.90 -2.86
N SER A 61 -12.42 11.94 -3.38
CA SER A 61 -11.87 13.31 -3.41
C SER A 61 -11.63 13.93 -2.03
N GLY A 62 -12.35 13.50 -1.00
CA GLY A 62 -12.20 13.99 0.37
C GLY A 62 -11.24 13.16 1.23
N THR A 63 -10.72 12.04 0.70
CA THR A 63 -9.97 11.05 1.46
C THR A 63 -8.58 10.78 0.87
N ILE A 64 -8.46 10.74 -0.46
CA ILE A 64 -7.18 10.48 -1.14
C ILE A 64 -6.56 11.81 -1.58
N ALA A 65 -5.52 12.22 -0.88
CA ALA A 65 -4.80 13.44 -1.14
C ALA A 65 -3.97 13.39 -2.42
N LYS A 66 -3.27 12.28 -2.61
CA LYS A 66 -2.31 12.10 -3.72
C LYS A 66 -2.10 10.62 -3.97
N THR A 67 -1.93 10.26 -5.24
CA THR A 67 -1.28 9.00 -5.61
C THR A 67 -0.04 9.31 -6.44
N MET A 68 1.02 8.55 -6.21
CA MET A 68 2.28 8.64 -6.93
C MET A 68 2.68 7.27 -7.43
N SER A 69 3.17 7.22 -8.62
CA SER A 69 3.65 6.02 -9.28
C SER A 69 5.02 6.30 -9.88
N ALA A 70 5.97 5.43 -9.61
CA ALA A 70 7.28 5.44 -10.26
C ALA A 70 7.60 4.05 -10.78
N TYR A 71 8.20 3.97 -11.93
CA TYR A 71 8.56 2.71 -12.59
C TYR A 71 10.05 2.63 -12.87
N ASP A 72 10.66 3.73 -13.28
CA ASP A 72 12.09 3.81 -13.55
C ASP A 72 12.90 3.85 -12.24
N LYS A 73 13.98 3.09 -12.24
CA LYS A 73 14.92 2.99 -11.10
C LYS A 73 15.55 4.33 -10.74
N ALA A 74 16.08 5.04 -11.74
CA ALA A 74 16.81 6.29 -11.51
C ALA A 74 15.85 7.37 -10.97
N PHE A 75 14.62 7.41 -11.47
CA PHE A 75 13.60 8.34 -10.99
C PHE A 75 13.15 8.00 -9.57
N SER A 76 12.99 6.71 -9.26
CA SER A 76 12.68 6.25 -7.90
C SER A 76 13.79 6.61 -6.91
N ASP A 77 15.08 6.50 -7.33
CA ASP A 77 16.21 6.90 -6.51
C ASP A 77 16.27 8.41 -6.28
N ALA A 78 15.89 9.21 -7.27
CA ALA A 78 15.81 10.66 -7.13
C ALA A 78 14.80 11.11 -6.07
N ILE A 79 13.75 10.33 -5.85
CA ILE A 79 12.71 10.62 -4.84
C ILE A 79 13.10 10.06 -3.47
N TYR A 80 13.47 8.77 -3.41
CA TYR A 80 13.61 8.02 -2.15
C TYR A 80 15.06 7.71 -1.75
N GLY A 81 16.02 8.13 -2.55
CA GLY A 81 17.44 7.81 -2.35
C GLY A 81 17.80 6.42 -2.88
N GLN A 82 19.10 6.17 -2.97
CA GLN A 82 19.64 4.91 -3.49
C GLN A 82 19.54 3.77 -2.48
N GLU A 83 19.42 2.54 -3.00
CA GLU A 83 19.55 1.31 -2.23
C GLU A 83 20.96 0.76 -2.40
N THR A 84 21.68 0.58 -1.28
CA THR A 84 23.10 0.18 -1.30
C THR A 84 23.32 -1.32 -1.26
N ASN A 85 22.48 -2.06 -0.51
CA ASN A 85 22.73 -3.49 -0.23
C ASN A 85 21.51 -4.39 -0.51
N SER A 86 20.36 -3.82 -0.82
CA SER A 86 19.14 -4.55 -1.12
C SER A 86 18.60 -4.09 -2.47
N GLY A 87 17.98 -4.98 -3.19
CA GLY A 87 17.26 -4.61 -4.42
C GLY A 87 16.16 -3.60 -4.14
N TYR A 88 15.57 -3.07 -5.22
CA TYR A 88 14.48 -2.08 -5.12
C TYR A 88 13.19 -2.64 -4.56
N VAL A 89 13.00 -3.95 -4.62
CA VAL A 89 11.89 -4.65 -3.99
C VAL A 89 12.39 -5.15 -2.63
N SER A 90 12.39 -4.26 -1.66
CA SER A 90 12.92 -4.53 -0.31
C SER A 90 12.15 -3.78 0.76
N GLU A 91 12.23 -4.27 1.99
CA GLU A 91 11.67 -3.60 3.17
C GLU A 91 12.29 -2.22 3.38
N SER A 92 13.60 -2.09 3.16
CA SER A 92 14.31 -0.80 3.25
C SER A 92 13.72 0.24 2.30
N ARG A 93 13.46 -0.15 1.03
CA ARG A 93 12.79 0.73 0.07
C ARG A 93 11.38 1.10 0.51
N LEU A 94 10.59 0.12 0.94
CA LEU A 94 9.25 0.36 1.45
C LEU A 94 9.25 1.38 2.60
N LYS A 95 10.15 1.20 3.56
CA LYS A 95 10.27 2.11 4.70
C LYS A 95 10.60 3.54 4.27
N LYS A 96 11.57 3.72 3.38
CA LYS A 96 11.91 5.05 2.83
C LYS A 96 10.73 5.70 2.12
N MET A 97 9.94 4.92 1.39
CA MET A 97 8.72 5.41 0.74
C MET A 97 7.68 5.88 1.76
N LEU A 98 7.39 5.06 2.76
CA LEU A 98 6.41 5.38 3.80
C LEU A 98 6.82 6.63 4.59
N ASP A 99 8.09 6.72 5.01
CA ASP A 99 8.62 7.86 5.75
C ASP A 99 8.53 9.14 4.91
N HIS A 100 9.01 9.12 3.68
CA HIS A 100 8.98 10.27 2.78
C HIS A 100 7.55 10.77 2.52
N GLU A 101 6.62 9.87 2.24
CA GLU A 101 5.24 10.23 1.91
C GLU A 101 4.46 10.73 3.14
N VAL A 102 4.73 10.20 4.33
CA VAL A 102 4.17 10.72 5.58
C VAL A 102 4.70 12.13 5.86
N ASP A 103 6.02 12.32 5.75
CA ASP A 103 6.64 13.63 6.00
C ASP A 103 6.10 14.68 5.02
N LEU A 104 5.94 14.31 3.76
CA LEU A 104 5.36 15.19 2.75
C LEU A 104 3.89 15.52 3.07
N LEU A 105 3.08 14.51 3.43
CA LEU A 105 1.67 14.70 3.79
C LEU A 105 1.54 15.63 5.00
N VAL A 106 2.29 15.37 6.07
CA VAL A 106 2.28 16.17 7.30
C VAL A 106 2.76 17.60 7.04
N SER A 107 3.77 17.78 6.19
CA SER A 107 4.28 19.12 5.85
C SER A 107 3.32 19.96 5.00
N ARG A 108 2.45 19.32 4.23
CA ARG A 108 1.50 19.98 3.32
C ARG A 108 0.13 20.24 3.94
N MET A 109 -0.24 19.46 4.94
CA MET A 109 -1.56 19.53 5.56
C MET A 109 -1.47 20.17 6.94
N ASP A 110 -1.99 21.38 7.07
CA ASP A 110 -2.02 22.07 8.37
C ASP A 110 -2.98 21.33 9.33
N ARG A 111 -2.42 20.85 10.42
CA ARG A 111 -3.17 20.18 11.48
C ARG A 111 -4.19 21.09 12.17
N LYS A 112 -3.99 22.38 12.15
CA LYS A 112 -4.95 23.34 12.71
C LYS A 112 -6.22 23.44 11.87
N GLU A 113 -6.07 23.30 10.55
CA GLU A 113 -7.20 23.29 9.61
C GLU A 113 -7.86 21.91 9.54
N HIS A 114 -7.12 20.85 9.89
CA HIS A 114 -7.58 19.46 9.80
C HIS A 114 -7.41 18.70 11.12
N PRO A 115 -7.97 19.19 12.26
CA PRO A 115 -7.68 18.64 13.59
C PRO A 115 -8.21 17.21 13.80
N ASN A 116 -9.23 16.82 13.03
CA ASN A 116 -9.92 15.54 13.17
C ASN A 116 -9.51 14.50 12.12
N LYS A 117 -8.57 14.82 11.23
CA LYS A 117 -8.10 13.90 10.19
C LYS A 117 -7.05 12.93 10.74
N MET A 118 -7.29 11.64 10.58
CA MET A 118 -6.29 10.60 10.73
C MET A 118 -5.56 10.41 9.42
N PHE A 119 -4.25 10.57 9.42
CA PHE A 119 -3.44 10.44 8.22
C PHE A 119 -3.00 9.00 8.02
N PHE A 120 -2.95 8.58 6.78
CA PHE A 120 -2.32 7.33 6.38
C PHE A 120 -1.49 7.50 5.10
N THR A 121 -0.51 6.64 4.95
CA THR A 121 0.23 6.45 3.70
C THR A 121 0.33 4.98 3.42
N TYR A 122 -0.09 4.57 2.25
CA TYR A 122 0.14 3.24 1.70
C TYR A 122 1.30 3.30 0.70
N ALA A 123 2.18 2.33 0.75
CA ALA A 123 3.22 2.18 -0.26
C ALA A 123 3.44 0.72 -0.64
N ASN A 124 3.90 0.50 -1.86
CA ASN A 124 4.41 -0.79 -2.30
C ASN A 124 5.57 -0.65 -3.28
N THR A 125 6.40 -1.68 -3.30
CA THR A 125 7.44 -1.89 -4.31
C THR A 125 7.39 -3.34 -4.76
N VAL A 126 7.19 -3.58 -6.06
CA VAL A 126 6.80 -4.89 -6.60
C VAL A 126 7.54 -5.20 -7.88
N ALA A 127 8.07 -6.42 -7.97
CA ALA A 127 8.49 -7.04 -9.21
C ALA A 127 7.65 -8.30 -9.46
N THR A 128 7.00 -8.35 -10.60
CA THR A 128 6.29 -9.57 -11.05
C THR A 128 7.25 -10.55 -11.71
N ILE A 129 6.75 -11.75 -12.03
CA ILE A 129 7.50 -12.72 -12.81
C ILE A 129 8.01 -12.10 -14.10
N ASP A 130 9.27 -12.37 -14.45
CA ASP A 130 9.88 -11.88 -15.67
C ASP A 130 9.35 -12.63 -16.92
N PHE A 131 9.58 -12.07 -18.09
CA PHE A 131 9.13 -12.66 -19.34
C PHE A 131 9.72 -14.07 -19.58
N ALA A 132 10.94 -14.29 -19.13
CA ALA A 132 11.60 -15.61 -19.24
C ALA A 132 11.15 -16.62 -18.18
N LYS A 133 10.26 -16.22 -17.24
CA LYS A 133 9.74 -16.99 -16.11
C LYS A 133 10.84 -17.59 -15.20
N LYS A 134 12.02 -16.99 -15.21
CA LYS A 134 13.16 -17.40 -14.38
C LYS A 134 13.12 -16.79 -12.99
N TYR A 135 12.55 -15.58 -12.87
CA TYR A 135 12.44 -14.85 -11.65
C TYR A 135 11.03 -14.99 -11.06
N LYS A 136 10.95 -15.42 -9.82
CA LYS A 136 9.66 -15.48 -9.09
C LYS A 136 9.33 -14.09 -8.57
N GLY A 137 8.17 -13.56 -8.95
CA GLY A 137 7.71 -12.25 -8.50
C GLY A 137 7.55 -12.18 -6.99
N HIS A 138 7.86 -11.02 -6.44
CA HIS A 138 7.59 -10.69 -5.04
C HIS A 138 7.39 -9.19 -4.86
N GLY A 139 6.86 -8.81 -3.71
CA GLY A 139 6.65 -7.41 -3.38
C GLY A 139 6.74 -7.16 -1.89
N TRP A 140 7.01 -5.91 -1.56
CA TRP A 140 6.83 -5.36 -0.23
C TRP A 140 5.71 -4.33 -0.28
N MET A 141 4.78 -4.40 0.63
CA MET A 141 3.73 -3.41 0.81
C MET A 141 3.56 -3.05 2.27
N GLY A 142 3.09 -1.85 2.52
CA GLY A 142 2.89 -1.39 3.88
C GLY A 142 1.98 -0.20 3.99
N VAL A 143 1.57 0.06 5.20
CA VAL A 143 0.79 1.23 5.57
C VAL A 143 1.36 1.85 6.84
N LYS A 144 1.47 3.17 6.84
CA LYS A 144 1.81 3.98 7.99
C LYS A 144 0.63 4.89 8.30
N PHE A 145 0.05 4.78 9.49
CA PHE A 145 -1.26 5.34 9.77
C PHE A 145 -1.42 5.79 11.22
N GLN A 146 -2.40 6.64 11.45
CA GLN A 146 -2.83 7.07 12.77
C GLN A 146 -4.16 6.44 13.14
N THR A 147 -4.34 6.06 14.39
CA THR A 147 -5.62 5.64 14.98
C THR A 147 -6.34 6.80 15.66
N ASN A 148 -5.58 7.85 15.96
CA ASN A 148 -6.09 9.10 16.51
C ASN A 148 -5.27 10.26 15.90
N PRO A 149 -5.88 11.40 15.53
CA PRO A 149 -5.18 12.53 14.92
C PRO A 149 -4.00 13.10 15.73
N LYS A 150 -3.99 12.88 17.04
CA LYS A 150 -2.95 13.37 17.97
C LYS A 150 -1.86 12.34 18.28
N GLU A 151 -2.02 11.11 17.85
CA GLU A 151 -1.06 10.03 18.12
C GLU A 151 0.03 9.95 17.06
N SER A 152 1.13 9.30 17.45
CA SER A 152 2.19 8.92 16.51
C SER A 152 1.68 7.88 15.52
N PHE A 153 2.37 7.78 14.38
CA PHE A 153 2.05 6.79 13.37
C PHE A 153 2.40 5.37 13.82
N SER A 154 1.47 4.45 13.58
CA SER A 154 1.72 3.01 13.56
C SER A 154 2.10 2.57 12.15
N GLU A 155 2.78 1.43 12.03
CA GLU A 155 3.35 0.97 10.76
C GLU A 155 3.21 -0.56 10.63
N ILE A 156 2.79 -1.02 9.45
CA ILE A 156 2.69 -2.44 9.09
C ILE A 156 3.45 -2.65 7.78
N HIS A 157 4.35 -3.64 7.77
CA HIS A 157 5.07 -4.10 6.57
C HIS A 157 4.69 -5.54 6.26
N ILE A 158 4.47 -5.85 4.99
CA ILE A 158 4.14 -7.18 4.50
C ILE A 158 5.03 -7.54 3.31
N HIS A 159 5.72 -8.68 3.40
CA HIS A 159 6.41 -9.27 2.27
C HIS A 159 5.50 -10.27 1.58
N VAL A 160 5.28 -10.08 0.29
CA VAL A 160 4.45 -10.93 -0.56
C VAL A 160 5.33 -11.71 -1.54
N ARG A 161 5.11 -13.00 -1.63
CA ARG A 161 5.68 -13.87 -2.65
C ARG A 161 4.58 -14.43 -3.53
N PHE A 162 4.72 -14.28 -4.83
CA PHE A 162 3.73 -14.77 -5.77
C PHE A 162 4.02 -16.22 -6.17
N HIS A 163 2.97 -17.04 -6.19
CA HIS A 163 3.06 -18.43 -6.62
C HIS A 163 2.50 -18.65 -8.03
N GLN A 164 1.68 -17.72 -8.52
CA GLN A 164 1.19 -17.77 -9.90
C GLN A 164 2.32 -17.53 -10.89
N PHE A 165 2.17 -18.11 -12.10
CA PHE A 165 3.12 -17.93 -13.22
C PHE A 165 2.59 -16.96 -14.28
N ASP A 166 1.80 -15.98 -13.86
CA ASP A 166 1.21 -14.95 -14.71
C ASP A 166 1.39 -13.58 -14.06
N ALA A 167 2.02 -12.66 -14.78
CA ALA A 167 2.33 -11.32 -14.26
C ALA A 167 1.08 -10.50 -13.97
N LYS A 168 0.04 -10.62 -14.81
CA LYS A 168 -1.22 -9.90 -14.61
C LYS A 168 -1.94 -10.39 -13.35
N ALA A 169 -2.01 -11.71 -13.16
CA ALA A 169 -2.60 -12.30 -11.96
C ALA A 169 -1.85 -11.88 -10.69
N GLN A 170 -0.52 -11.76 -10.75
CA GLN A 170 0.30 -11.26 -9.64
C GLN A 170 -0.01 -9.78 -9.32
N GLN A 171 -0.18 -8.93 -10.34
CA GLN A 171 -0.56 -7.52 -10.16
C GLN A 171 -1.96 -7.39 -9.54
N GLU A 172 -2.92 -8.12 -10.06
CA GLU A 172 -4.30 -8.13 -9.56
C GLU A 172 -4.37 -8.62 -8.09
N ALA A 173 -3.66 -9.69 -7.76
CA ALA A 173 -3.58 -10.21 -6.40
C ALA A 173 -3.00 -9.17 -5.43
N LEU A 174 -1.91 -8.49 -5.81
CA LEU A 174 -1.33 -7.43 -4.99
C LEU A 174 -2.30 -6.27 -4.79
N GLY A 175 -3.03 -5.87 -5.84
CA GLY A 175 -4.05 -4.81 -5.76
C GLY A 175 -5.12 -5.12 -4.71
N LEU A 176 -5.60 -6.37 -4.70
CA LEU A 176 -6.59 -6.82 -3.71
C LEU A 176 -6.01 -6.90 -2.29
N MET A 177 -4.77 -7.37 -2.15
CA MET A 177 -4.11 -7.47 -0.85
C MET A 177 -3.84 -6.07 -0.28
N GLY A 178 -3.36 -5.13 -1.08
CA GLY A 178 -3.12 -3.76 -0.66
C GLY A 178 -4.39 -3.05 -0.22
N LEU A 179 -5.51 -3.23 -0.94
CA LEU A 179 -6.80 -2.69 -0.53
C LEU A 179 -7.26 -3.27 0.82
N ASN A 180 -7.05 -4.56 1.04
CA ASN A 180 -7.43 -5.21 2.30
C ASN A 180 -6.50 -4.86 3.47
N LEU A 181 -5.30 -4.36 3.21
CA LEU A 181 -4.38 -3.90 4.24
C LEU A 181 -4.81 -2.54 4.82
N ILE A 182 -5.37 -1.67 4.00
CA ILE A 182 -5.86 -0.35 4.37
C ILE A 182 -7.23 -0.45 5.05
#